data_9498f6d1e274a923c28360bb8b041b1f
#
_entry.id   9498f6d1e274a923c28360bb8b041b1f
#
_cell.length_a   1.000
_cell.length_b   1.000
_cell.length_c   1.000
_cell.angle_alpha   90.00
_cell.angle_beta   90.00
_cell.angle_gamma   90.00
#
_symmetry.space_group_name_H-M   'P 1'
#
loop_
_entity.id
_entity.type
_entity.pdbx_description
1 polymer ?
#
loop_
_entity_poly.entity_id
_entity_poly.type
_entity_poly.pdbx_seq_one_letter_code
_entity_poly.pdbx_strand_id
1 'polypeptide(L)'
;MMIIRELTPSDRESFFKLTKTVVYALENKDFLIPMTEEEADNTFRDNSKDVVLGAFIDDILVATLGLFHDIRDYTEVLPDNYISLKGAEIGEAMVHPDFRRNGLMNQLVESLQTYILNTPLDYLLATAHPDNISNHLIQKAGFTLLKVFERRGYTRNMYIKKLH
;
A
#
# COMPACT_ATOMS: atom_id res chain seq x y z
N MET A 1 -15.09 -1.10 19.13
CA MET A 1 -15.23 -2.20 18.16
C MET A 1 -14.46 -1.87 16.90
N MET A 2 -13.72 -2.83 16.36
CA MET A 2 -12.95 -2.62 15.14
C MET A 2 -13.66 -3.21 13.93
N ILE A 3 -13.68 -2.45 12.83
CA ILE A 3 -14.26 -2.86 11.55
C ILE A 3 -13.21 -2.65 10.46
N ILE A 4 -13.04 -3.65 9.59
CA ILE A 4 -12.24 -3.52 8.37
C ILE A 4 -13.20 -3.52 7.18
N ARG A 5 -13.07 -2.50 6.33
CA ARG A 5 -13.86 -2.39 5.10
C ARG A 5 -13.13 -1.58 4.04
N GLU A 6 -13.60 -1.65 2.80
CA GLU A 6 -13.12 -0.77 1.74
C GLU A 6 -13.45 0.69 2.03
N LEU A 7 -12.51 1.56 1.70
CA LEU A 7 -12.76 3.00 1.70
C LEU A 7 -13.60 3.38 0.47
N THR A 8 -14.50 4.32 0.68
CA THR A 8 -15.40 4.87 -0.33
C THR A 8 -15.07 6.34 -0.57
N PRO A 9 -15.67 7.01 -1.58
CA PRO A 9 -15.47 8.45 -1.76
C PRO A 9 -15.77 9.30 -0.51
N SER A 10 -16.70 8.84 0.34
CA SER A 10 -17.02 9.53 1.59
C SER A 10 -15.92 9.44 2.65
N ASP A 11 -14.96 8.54 2.50
CA ASP A 11 -13.84 8.39 3.43
C ASP A 11 -12.60 9.22 3.05
N ARG A 12 -12.66 9.96 1.94
CA ARG A 12 -11.53 10.72 1.39
C ARG A 12 -10.91 11.67 2.41
N GLU A 13 -11.73 12.42 3.12
CA GLU A 13 -11.26 13.35 4.13
C GLU A 13 -10.57 12.64 5.30
N SER A 14 -11.15 11.55 5.79
CA SER A 14 -10.56 10.72 6.84
C SER A 14 -9.22 10.11 6.41
N PHE A 15 -9.13 9.69 5.15
CA PHE A 15 -7.90 9.17 4.57
C PHE A 15 -6.78 10.21 4.59
N PHE A 16 -7.03 11.42 4.09
CA PHE A 16 -6.02 12.47 4.10
C PHE A 16 -5.66 12.94 5.50
N LYS A 17 -6.61 12.94 6.42
CA LYS A 17 -6.34 13.24 7.83
C LYS A 17 -5.39 12.21 8.45
N LEU A 18 -5.62 10.93 8.18
CA LEU A 18 -4.71 9.86 8.62
C LEU A 18 -3.33 10.02 8.01
N THR A 19 -3.24 10.30 6.72
CA THR A 19 -1.97 10.52 6.02
C THR A 19 -1.17 11.64 6.70
N LYS A 20 -1.80 12.78 6.98
CA LYS A 20 -1.14 13.91 7.66
C LYS A 20 -0.62 13.51 9.05
N THR A 21 -1.43 12.78 9.80
CA THR A 21 -1.05 12.32 11.14
C THR A 21 0.15 11.37 11.09
N VAL A 22 0.15 10.44 10.15
CA VAL A 22 1.24 9.46 9.97
C VAL A 22 2.52 10.18 9.52
N VAL A 23 2.43 11.04 8.51
CA VAL A 23 3.60 11.78 8.00
C VAL A 23 4.20 12.68 9.08
N TYR A 24 3.37 13.36 9.86
CA TYR A 24 3.84 14.22 10.95
C TYR A 24 4.67 13.43 11.98
N ALA A 25 4.29 12.18 12.25
CA ALA A 25 4.97 11.33 13.23
C ALA A 25 6.23 10.64 12.68
N LEU A 26 6.48 10.69 11.37
CA LEU A 26 7.67 10.06 10.78
C LEU A 26 8.95 10.82 11.13
N GLU A 27 9.98 10.07 11.51
CA GLU A 27 11.34 10.62 11.71
C GLU A 27 11.91 11.13 10.38
N ASN A 28 11.71 10.35 9.32
CA ASN A 28 12.10 10.71 7.96
C ASN A 28 10.83 10.81 7.10
N LYS A 29 10.54 12.02 6.61
CA LYS A 29 9.34 12.28 5.80
C LYS A 29 9.37 11.55 4.46
N ASP A 30 10.53 11.12 3.99
CA ASP A 30 10.68 10.35 2.76
C ASP A 30 10.22 8.91 2.89
N PHE A 31 9.88 8.45 4.09
CA PHE A 31 9.40 7.07 4.30
C PHE A 31 8.02 6.82 3.69
N LEU A 32 7.23 7.85 3.49
CA LEU A 32 5.92 7.74 2.85
C LEU A 32 5.82 8.76 1.70
N ILE A 33 5.40 8.29 0.53
CA ILE A 33 5.02 9.16 -0.58
C ILE A 33 3.51 9.34 -0.49
N PRO A 34 3.01 10.54 -0.11
CA PRO A 34 1.57 10.74 0.05
C PRO A 34 0.84 10.59 -1.28
N MET A 35 -0.35 10.02 -1.23
CA MET A 35 -1.26 9.98 -2.37
C MET A 35 -1.69 11.40 -2.73
N THR A 36 -1.71 11.73 -4.02
CA THR A 36 -2.23 13.01 -4.49
C THR A 36 -3.76 13.02 -4.48
N GLU A 37 -4.37 14.22 -4.57
CA GLU A 37 -5.82 14.33 -4.66
C GLU A 37 -6.38 13.64 -5.90
N GLU A 38 -5.70 13.77 -7.05
CA GLU A 38 -6.09 13.10 -8.29
C GLU A 38 -6.03 11.57 -8.15
N GLU A 39 -4.96 11.05 -7.55
CA GLU A 39 -4.85 9.61 -7.27
C GLU A 39 -5.97 9.12 -6.37
N ALA A 40 -6.31 9.90 -5.34
CA ALA A 40 -7.41 9.57 -4.43
C ALA A 40 -8.75 9.54 -5.16
N ASP A 41 -9.02 10.53 -6.00
CA ASP A 41 -10.25 10.59 -6.78
C ASP A 41 -10.38 9.37 -7.70
N ASN A 42 -9.28 8.95 -8.33
CA ASN A 42 -9.27 7.76 -9.19
C ASN A 42 -9.42 6.45 -8.39
N THR A 43 -8.84 6.40 -7.20
CA THR A 43 -8.86 5.20 -6.35
C THR A 43 -10.24 4.98 -5.72
N PHE A 44 -10.85 6.03 -5.19
CA PHE A 44 -12.09 5.93 -4.41
C PHE A 44 -13.36 6.03 -5.26
N ARG A 45 -13.24 6.32 -6.56
CA ARG A 45 -14.41 6.37 -7.44
C ARG A 45 -15.09 5.01 -7.58
N ASP A 46 -16.36 5.02 -7.93
CA ASP A 46 -17.11 3.81 -8.26
C ASP A 46 -16.45 3.06 -9.43
N ASN A 47 -16.50 1.74 -9.38
CA ASN A 47 -15.92 0.85 -10.40
C ASN A 47 -14.39 0.94 -10.57
N SER A 48 -13.67 1.52 -9.61
CA SER A 48 -12.22 1.43 -9.58
C SER A 48 -11.80 -0.02 -9.34
N LYS A 49 -10.74 -0.47 -10.03
CA LYS A 49 -10.11 -1.77 -9.74
C LYS A 49 -9.26 -1.73 -8.49
N ASP A 50 -8.79 -0.53 -8.14
CA ASP A 50 -7.97 -0.32 -6.96
C ASP A 50 -8.86 -0.41 -5.72
N VAL A 51 -8.30 -0.93 -4.65
CA VAL A 51 -8.98 -0.99 -3.37
C VAL A 51 -8.05 -0.49 -2.28
N VAL A 52 -8.59 0.32 -1.38
CA VAL A 52 -7.92 0.66 -0.13
C VAL A 52 -8.80 0.15 0.99
N LEU A 53 -8.26 -0.75 1.80
CA LEU A 53 -8.92 -1.22 3.03
C LEU A 53 -8.58 -0.28 4.16
N GLY A 54 -9.58 0.05 4.98
CA GLY A 54 -9.41 0.82 6.20
C GLY A 54 -9.82 0.02 7.42
N ALA A 55 -9.05 0.16 8.50
CA ALA A 55 -9.43 -0.30 9.81
C ALA A 55 -10.00 0.88 10.61
N PHE A 56 -11.19 0.70 11.16
CA PHE A 56 -11.91 1.71 11.91
C PHE A 56 -12.08 1.24 13.35
N ILE A 57 -11.75 2.09 14.30
CA ILE A 57 -12.03 1.88 15.71
C ILE A 57 -12.96 3.02 16.16
N ASP A 58 -14.15 2.64 16.61
CA ASP A 58 -15.20 3.61 17.01
C ASP A 58 -15.43 4.68 15.93
N ASP A 59 -15.56 4.22 14.68
CA ASP A 59 -15.79 5.03 13.49
C ASP A 59 -14.63 5.95 13.08
N ILE A 60 -13.48 5.82 13.71
CA ILE A 60 -12.26 6.56 13.36
C ILE A 60 -11.35 5.69 12.50
N LEU A 61 -10.95 6.19 11.34
CA LEU A 61 -9.98 5.50 10.48
C LEU A 61 -8.59 5.54 11.12
N VAL A 62 -8.05 4.37 11.47
CA VAL A 62 -6.77 4.26 12.18
C VAL A 62 -5.68 3.53 11.41
N ALA A 63 -6.02 2.82 10.35
CA ALA A 63 -5.01 2.15 9.52
C ALA A 63 -5.55 1.91 8.11
N THR A 64 -4.64 1.81 7.13
CA THR A 64 -4.96 1.52 5.73
C THR A 64 -3.97 0.57 5.12
N LEU A 65 -4.41 -0.12 4.07
CA LEU A 65 -3.57 -0.91 3.17
C LEU A 65 -4.29 -1.00 1.83
N GLY A 66 -3.58 -0.73 0.73
CA GLY A 66 -4.17 -0.69 -0.60
C GLY A 66 -3.56 -1.67 -1.59
N LEU A 67 -4.33 -1.98 -2.64
CA LEU A 67 -3.92 -2.74 -3.80
C LEU A 67 -4.17 -1.87 -5.04
N PHE A 68 -3.10 -1.57 -5.78
CA PHE A 68 -3.14 -0.62 -6.90
C PHE A 68 -2.69 -1.31 -8.19
N HIS A 69 -3.51 -1.19 -9.23
CA HIS A 69 -3.27 -1.86 -10.52
C HIS A 69 -2.45 -1.02 -11.49
N ASP A 70 -2.32 0.29 -11.27
CA ASP A 70 -1.47 1.14 -12.09
C ASP A 70 -0.03 1.06 -11.61
N ILE A 71 0.78 0.28 -12.34
CA ILE A 71 2.19 0.06 -12.00
C ILE A 71 3.13 0.72 -13.01
N ARG A 72 2.68 1.77 -13.72
CA ARG A 72 3.50 2.45 -14.74
C ARG A 72 4.81 3.00 -14.20
N ASP A 73 4.86 3.43 -12.95
CA ASP A 73 6.09 3.90 -12.30
C ASP A 73 7.19 2.84 -12.24
N TYR A 74 6.84 1.57 -12.43
CA TYR A 74 7.76 0.44 -12.29
C TYR A 74 8.15 -0.22 -13.62
N THR A 75 7.46 0.10 -14.72
CA THR A 75 7.65 -0.61 -15.99
C THR A 75 9.08 -0.58 -16.51
N GLU A 76 9.79 0.52 -16.34
CA GLU A 76 11.18 0.65 -16.81
C GLU A 76 12.19 -0.12 -15.97
N VAL A 77 11.82 -0.46 -14.73
CA VAL A 77 12.74 -1.14 -13.78
C VAL A 77 12.43 -2.62 -13.63
N LEU A 78 11.28 -3.08 -14.11
CA LEU A 78 10.92 -4.49 -14.10
C LEU A 78 11.72 -5.26 -15.14
N PRO A 79 12.15 -6.51 -14.84
CA PRO A 79 12.75 -7.38 -15.85
C PRO A 79 11.78 -7.66 -17.01
N ASP A 80 12.32 -7.90 -18.21
CA ASP A 80 11.53 -8.10 -19.42
C ASP A 80 10.49 -9.22 -19.31
N ASN A 81 10.80 -10.25 -18.54
CA ASN A 81 9.89 -11.39 -18.37
C ASN A 81 8.61 -11.03 -17.58
N TYR A 82 8.53 -9.85 -16.98
CA TYR A 82 7.32 -9.37 -16.30
C TYR A 82 6.42 -8.51 -17.19
N ILE A 83 6.88 -8.09 -18.36
CA ILE A 83 6.12 -7.18 -19.25
C ILE A 83 4.78 -7.77 -19.66
N SER A 84 4.71 -9.07 -19.93
CA SER A 84 3.48 -9.77 -20.34
C SER A 84 2.63 -10.25 -19.16
N LEU A 85 3.10 -10.07 -17.94
CA LEU A 85 2.42 -10.53 -16.74
C LEU A 85 1.60 -9.40 -16.12
N LYS A 86 0.59 -9.79 -15.32
CA LYS A 86 -0.27 -8.84 -14.59
C LYS A 86 0.23 -8.67 -13.17
N GLY A 87 0.55 -7.44 -12.81
CA GLY A 87 1.01 -7.08 -11.48
C GLY A 87 0.18 -5.99 -10.84
N ALA A 88 0.27 -5.91 -9.53
CA ALA A 88 -0.29 -4.83 -8.74
C ALA A 88 0.64 -4.48 -7.59
N GLU A 89 0.55 -3.24 -7.12
CA GLU A 89 1.33 -2.76 -5.99
C GLU A 89 0.50 -2.82 -4.72
N ILE A 90 1.10 -3.32 -3.64
CA ILE A 90 0.59 -3.12 -2.29
C ILE A 90 1.20 -1.82 -1.77
N GLY A 91 0.37 -0.87 -1.41
CA GLY A 91 0.81 0.45 -0.98
C GLY A 91 -0.13 1.08 0.05
N GLU A 92 0.13 2.34 0.37
CA GLU A 92 -0.62 3.09 1.37
C GLU A 92 -0.77 2.34 2.69
N ALA A 93 0.31 1.70 3.12
CA ALA A 93 0.39 0.99 4.39
C ALA A 93 0.62 1.99 5.51
N MET A 94 -0.43 2.36 6.22
CA MET A 94 -0.40 3.36 7.28
C MET A 94 -1.05 2.82 8.54
N VAL A 95 -0.47 3.14 9.70
CA VAL A 95 -1.08 2.92 11.01
C VAL A 95 -0.93 4.20 11.82
N HIS A 96 -2.06 4.69 12.35
CA HIS A 96 -2.07 5.84 13.26
C HIS A 96 -1.10 5.59 14.43
N PRO A 97 -0.24 6.57 14.78
CA PRO A 97 0.79 6.37 15.80
C PRO A 97 0.27 5.84 17.15
N ASP A 98 -0.92 6.26 17.55
CA ASP A 98 -1.51 5.86 18.84
C ASP A 98 -2.10 4.44 18.81
N PHE A 99 -2.19 3.82 17.63
CA PHE A 99 -2.80 2.50 17.45
C PHE A 99 -1.81 1.44 16.98
N ARG A 100 -0.53 1.73 17.00
CA ARG A 100 0.54 0.77 16.67
C ARG A 100 0.58 -0.36 17.68
N ARG A 101 1.15 -1.52 17.26
CA ARG A 101 1.31 -2.72 18.09
C ARG A 101 -0.01 -3.41 18.48
N ASN A 102 -1.08 -3.16 17.72
CA ASN A 102 -2.38 -3.80 17.90
C ASN A 102 -2.70 -4.84 16.81
N GLY A 103 -1.72 -5.21 15.99
CA GLY A 103 -1.91 -6.20 14.93
C GLY A 103 -2.79 -5.73 13.77
N LEU A 104 -3.04 -4.43 13.63
CA LEU A 104 -3.93 -3.89 12.61
C LEU A 104 -3.42 -4.19 11.19
N MET A 105 -2.12 -4.01 10.95
CA MET A 105 -1.55 -4.27 9.63
C MET A 105 -1.66 -5.74 9.24
N ASN A 106 -1.44 -6.67 10.17
CA ASN A 106 -1.62 -8.10 9.90
C ASN A 106 -3.05 -8.43 9.51
N GLN A 107 -4.03 -7.83 10.18
CA GLN A 107 -5.45 -8.03 9.86
C GLN A 107 -5.81 -7.43 8.50
N LEU A 108 -5.25 -6.27 8.17
CA LEU A 108 -5.44 -5.67 6.83
C LEU A 108 -4.82 -6.53 5.74
N VAL A 109 -3.64 -7.09 5.97
CA VAL A 109 -2.98 -8.01 5.02
C VAL A 109 -3.86 -9.25 4.79
N GLU A 110 -4.38 -9.85 5.84
CA GLU A 110 -5.27 -11.01 5.71
C GLU A 110 -6.53 -10.66 4.91
N SER A 111 -7.14 -9.53 5.20
CA SER A 111 -8.33 -9.07 4.47
C SER A 111 -8.02 -8.78 3.00
N LEU A 112 -6.86 -8.20 2.71
CA LEU A 112 -6.45 -7.89 1.34
C LEU A 112 -6.21 -9.16 0.51
N GLN A 113 -5.78 -10.25 1.12
CA GLN A 113 -5.57 -11.52 0.43
C GLN A 113 -6.84 -12.01 -0.27
N THR A 114 -8.01 -11.75 0.29
CA THR A 114 -9.29 -12.09 -0.34
C THR A 114 -9.45 -11.41 -1.70
N TYR A 115 -9.07 -10.15 -1.78
CA TYR A 115 -9.10 -9.40 -3.05
C TYR A 115 -8.07 -9.95 -4.03
N ILE A 116 -6.88 -10.25 -3.57
CA ILE A 116 -5.79 -10.78 -4.39
C ILE A 116 -6.20 -12.13 -5.01
N LEU A 117 -6.78 -13.01 -4.22
CA LEU A 117 -7.23 -14.34 -4.70
C LEU A 117 -8.33 -14.25 -5.77
N ASN A 118 -9.12 -13.19 -5.75
CA ASN A 118 -10.20 -12.96 -6.70
C ASN A 118 -9.77 -12.19 -7.95
N THR A 119 -8.48 -11.89 -8.09
CA THR A 119 -7.93 -11.19 -9.24
C THR A 119 -6.97 -12.09 -10.03
N PRO A 120 -6.86 -11.91 -11.36
CA PRO A 120 -5.94 -12.68 -12.18
C PRO A 120 -4.52 -12.09 -12.14
N LEU A 121 -3.98 -11.84 -10.96
CA LEU A 121 -2.64 -11.28 -10.79
C LEU A 121 -1.58 -12.38 -10.81
N ASP A 122 -0.46 -12.09 -11.45
CA ASP A 122 0.70 -12.98 -11.53
C ASP A 122 1.74 -12.64 -10.45
N TYR A 123 1.82 -11.37 -10.06
CA TYR A 123 2.79 -10.91 -9.05
C TYR A 123 2.30 -9.66 -8.33
N LEU A 124 2.93 -9.41 -7.19
CA LEU A 124 2.73 -8.19 -6.39
C LEU A 124 4.04 -7.44 -6.28
N LEU A 125 3.95 -6.12 -6.23
CA LEU A 125 5.06 -5.22 -5.95
C LEU A 125 4.84 -4.53 -4.61
N ALA A 126 5.94 -4.23 -3.92
CA ALA A 126 5.95 -3.38 -2.74
C ALA A 126 7.24 -2.57 -2.73
N THR A 127 7.18 -1.35 -2.21
CA THR A 127 8.36 -0.51 -2.10
C THR A 127 8.53 0.04 -0.69
N ALA A 128 9.78 0.31 -0.33
CA ALA A 128 10.10 0.95 0.94
C ALA A 128 11.39 1.76 0.79
N HIS A 129 11.49 2.84 1.56
CA HIS A 129 12.76 3.54 1.71
C HIS A 129 13.79 2.56 2.29
N PRO A 130 15.07 2.58 1.81
CA PRO A 130 16.07 1.62 2.28
C PRO A 130 16.26 1.55 3.80
N ASP A 131 16.05 2.67 4.50
CA ASP A 131 16.22 2.76 5.95
C ASP A 131 14.93 2.47 6.73
N ASN A 132 13.82 2.20 6.05
CA ASN A 132 12.54 1.95 6.72
C ASN A 132 12.49 0.51 7.28
N ILE A 133 12.07 0.38 8.53
CA ILE A 133 11.89 -0.92 9.19
C ILE A 133 10.89 -1.83 8.44
N SER A 134 9.99 -1.27 7.65
CA SER A 134 9.03 -2.03 6.83
C SER A 134 9.70 -3.00 5.86
N ASN A 135 10.98 -2.78 5.51
CA ASN A 135 11.74 -3.73 4.68
C ASN A 135 11.72 -5.14 5.27
N HIS A 136 11.85 -5.27 6.59
CA HIS A 136 11.82 -6.57 7.27
C HIS A 136 10.45 -7.24 7.16
N LEU A 137 9.38 -6.46 7.30
CA LEU A 137 8.01 -6.95 7.21
C LEU A 137 7.68 -7.43 5.80
N ILE A 138 8.13 -6.68 4.78
CA ILE A 138 7.94 -7.02 3.37
C ILE A 138 8.65 -8.35 3.05
N GLN A 139 9.90 -8.51 3.48
CA GLN A 139 10.66 -9.74 3.28
C GLN A 139 10.02 -10.92 4.01
N LYS A 140 9.54 -10.70 5.22
CA LYS A 140 8.84 -11.71 6.01
C LYS A 140 7.56 -12.18 5.36
N ALA A 141 6.89 -11.29 4.60
CA ALA A 141 5.68 -11.62 3.84
C ALA A 141 5.96 -12.41 2.55
N GLY A 142 7.22 -12.75 2.28
CA GLY A 142 7.62 -13.56 1.12
C GLY A 142 8.04 -12.77 -0.10
N PHE A 143 8.20 -11.46 0.02
CA PHE A 143 8.72 -10.63 -1.06
C PHE A 143 10.25 -10.71 -1.14
N THR A 144 10.77 -10.63 -2.36
CA THR A 144 12.20 -10.65 -2.65
C THR A 144 12.63 -9.27 -3.18
N LEU A 145 13.73 -8.75 -2.68
CA LEU A 145 14.32 -7.51 -3.17
C LEU A 145 14.75 -7.68 -4.62
N LEU A 146 14.23 -6.84 -5.50
CA LEU A 146 14.54 -6.87 -6.93
C LEU A 146 15.62 -5.85 -7.27
N LYS A 147 15.44 -4.59 -6.83
CA LYS A 147 16.43 -3.54 -7.10
C LYS A 147 16.14 -2.29 -6.25
N VAL A 148 17.13 -1.42 -6.17
CA VAL A 148 16.97 -0.05 -5.62
C VAL A 148 16.80 0.90 -6.80
N PHE A 149 15.82 1.80 -6.72
CA PHE A 149 15.54 2.74 -7.80
C PHE A 149 14.99 4.07 -7.25
N GLU A 150 14.86 5.05 -8.13
CA GLU A 150 14.24 6.33 -7.82
C GLU A 150 12.79 6.32 -8.32
N ARG A 151 11.85 6.59 -7.42
CA ARG A 151 10.44 6.78 -7.77
C ARG A 151 10.01 8.17 -7.37
N ARG A 152 9.64 8.99 -8.38
CA ARG A 152 9.20 10.37 -8.16
C ARG A 152 10.20 11.19 -7.32
N GLY A 153 11.50 10.93 -7.48
CA GLY A 153 12.55 11.59 -6.72
C GLY A 153 12.85 10.97 -5.36
N TYR A 154 12.18 9.88 -5.00
CA TYR A 154 12.40 9.16 -3.74
C TYR A 154 13.18 7.87 -3.98
N THR A 155 14.20 7.61 -3.18
CA THR A 155 14.93 6.34 -3.23
C THR A 155 14.07 5.22 -2.62
N ARG A 156 13.92 4.12 -3.36
CA ARG A 156 13.09 2.99 -2.93
C ARG A 156 13.77 1.66 -3.20
N ASN A 157 13.67 0.76 -2.24
CA ASN A 157 13.83 -0.66 -2.47
C ASN A 157 12.56 -1.16 -3.13
N MET A 158 12.68 -1.87 -4.26
CA MET A 158 11.55 -2.51 -4.92
C MET A 158 11.56 -4.00 -4.65
N TYR A 159 10.46 -4.50 -4.13
CA TYR A 159 10.25 -5.91 -3.81
C TYR A 159 9.19 -6.51 -4.72
N ILE A 160 9.34 -7.80 -5.00
CA ILE A 160 8.40 -8.54 -5.82
C ILE A 160 8.04 -9.87 -5.16
N LYS A 161 6.80 -10.28 -5.33
CA LYS A 161 6.31 -11.59 -4.90
C LYS A 161 5.51 -12.22 -6.02
N LYS A 162 5.96 -13.37 -6.52
CA LYS A 162 5.22 -14.17 -7.50
C LYS A 162 4.07 -14.87 -6.80
N LEU A 163 2.91 -14.89 -7.47
CA LEU A 163 1.70 -15.54 -6.94
C LEU A 163 1.51 -16.98 -7.44
N HIS A 164 2.31 -17.39 -8.40
CA HIS A 164 2.29 -18.75 -8.95
C HIS A 164 3.70 -19.29 -9.16
#